data_525e5064c3822a7f14915d2edd944f56
#
_entry.id   525e5064c3822a7f14915d2edd944f56
#
_cell.length_a   1.000
_cell.length_b   1.000
_cell.length_c   1.000
_cell.angle_alpha   90.00
_cell.angle_beta   90.00
_cell.angle_gamma   90.00
#
_symmetry.space_group_name_H-M   'P 1'
#
loop_
_entity.id
_entity.type
_entity.pdbx_description
1 polymer ?
#
loop_
_entity_poly.entity_id
_entity_poly.type
_entity_poly.pdbx_seq_one_letter_code
_entity_poly.pdbx_strand_id
1 'polypeptide(L)'
;MKFESFRLHESYFSIVHKSGLQILIFPKKMTTAYAAVVARFGSVDRSFRTEDETEFTAVPAGTAHYLEHKLFDNPDGTDSFAAFSELGADANAFTTDTLTAYHFSTQSNFTAALETLLRMVLTPYFTKATVKKERGIIAEEIRAGKDSPFRRGASNLGKALYHVCPSRDDVAGTERSIAKITPEILYRCHAVFYQPSNLILSVCGDVTPDEVVAVVDKVLSTFPAPKKIIRAPFVEPPTAKKRRVTERMAAAKPICYLATKDPVLPDDPTDRLRRDAVATLLSEALFSTSSSFFTKQFEEGFLTTVYSHSYSGTDRFAFHVVCGECADAKEFSRRVWNYVEKIKREGIDPAAFERARRCLISDEIRSFDSTEEIGENLFLYATEGVGLFDYLPLLESVTIEDCRQLLNELFLPERSCLSVILPEAAE
;
A
#
# COMPACT_ATOMS: atom_id res chain seq x y z
N MET A 1 21.05 9.06 -13.06
CA MET A 1 21.31 7.81 -13.82
C MET A 1 20.12 7.53 -14.69
N LYS A 2 20.28 7.03 -15.93
CA LYS A 2 19.19 6.62 -16.82
C LYS A 2 19.05 5.10 -16.75
N PHE A 3 17.82 4.60 -16.62
CA PHE A 3 17.47 3.19 -16.68
C PHE A 3 16.65 2.93 -17.93
N GLU A 4 16.89 1.83 -18.62
CA GLU A 4 16.26 1.51 -19.91
C GLU A 4 15.75 0.07 -19.91
N SER A 5 14.56 -0.12 -20.45
CA SER A 5 14.01 -1.42 -20.78
C SER A 5 13.96 -1.59 -22.29
N PHE A 6 14.84 -2.43 -22.83
CA PHE A 6 14.83 -2.74 -24.26
C PHE A 6 13.55 -3.44 -24.72
N ARG A 7 12.94 -4.21 -23.81
CA ARG A 7 11.70 -4.93 -24.10
C ARG A 7 10.50 -4.01 -24.24
N LEU A 8 10.39 -3.01 -23.33
CA LEU A 8 9.26 -2.06 -23.30
C LEU A 8 9.53 -0.85 -24.20
N HIS A 9 10.77 -0.67 -24.69
CA HIS A 9 11.23 0.56 -25.36
C HIS A 9 11.02 1.82 -24.54
N GLU A 10 11.16 1.69 -23.22
CA GLU A 10 10.91 2.75 -22.24
C GLU A 10 12.16 3.06 -21.43
N SER A 11 12.19 4.25 -20.84
CA SER A 11 13.30 4.65 -19.96
C SER A 11 12.84 5.64 -18.90
N TYR A 12 13.50 5.61 -17.74
CA TYR A 12 13.32 6.61 -16.71
C TYR A 12 14.65 7.09 -16.14
N PHE A 13 14.64 8.22 -15.45
CA PHE A 13 15.78 8.79 -14.76
C PHE A 13 15.61 8.66 -13.25
N SER A 14 16.69 8.28 -12.56
CA SER A 14 16.79 8.36 -11.11
C SER A 14 17.93 9.33 -10.75
N ILE A 15 17.58 10.36 -9.99
CA ILE A 15 18.47 11.44 -9.58
C ILE A 15 18.40 11.54 -8.04
N VAL A 16 19.54 11.57 -7.38
CA VAL A 16 19.60 11.93 -5.96
C VAL A 16 19.99 13.40 -5.89
N HIS A 17 19.04 14.23 -5.45
CA HIS A 17 19.28 15.66 -5.26
C HIS A 17 20.26 15.91 -4.09
N LYS A 18 20.95 17.04 -4.08
CA LYS A 18 21.89 17.43 -2.99
C LYS A 18 21.27 17.43 -1.59
N SER A 19 19.93 17.55 -1.49
CA SER A 19 19.18 17.44 -0.23
C SER A 19 18.96 16.00 0.24
N GLY A 20 19.31 15.01 -0.58
CA GLY A 20 19.01 13.59 -0.36
C GLY A 20 17.67 13.13 -0.96
N LEU A 21 16.82 14.05 -1.49
CA LEU A 21 15.58 13.68 -2.17
C LEU A 21 15.88 12.79 -3.38
N GLN A 22 15.22 11.63 -3.43
CA GLN A 22 15.24 10.77 -4.61
C GLN A 22 14.20 11.25 -5.61
N ILE A 23 14.64 11.56 -6.82
CA ILE A 23 13.78 12.05 -7.91
C ILE A 23 13.75 10.97 -8.99
N LEU A 24 12.56 10.47 -9.30
CA LEU A 24 12.30 9.49 -10.35
C LEU A 24 11.47 10.16 -11.44
N ILE A 25 11.95 10.16 -12.67
CA ILE A 25 11.29 10.86 -13.77
C ILE A 25 11.15 9.91 -14.95
N PHE A 26 9.93 9.70 -15.39
CA PHE A 26 9.60 8.92 -16.55
C PHE A 26 9.05 9.86 -17.66
N PRO A 27 9.89 10.35 -18.57
CA PRO A 27 9.43 11.18 -19.69
C PRO A 27 8.54 10.35 -20.62
N LYS A 28 7.28 10.73 -20.75
CA LYS A 28 6.33 10.05 -21.63
C LYS A 28 5.41 11.05 -22.31
N LYS A 29 5.35 11.01 -23.63
CA LYS A 29 4.49 11.89 -24.43
C LYS A 29 3.02 11.46 -24.28
N MET A 30 2.38 12.00 -23.28
CA MET A 30 0.94 11.85 -23.02
C MET A 30 0.33 13.22 -22.72
N THR A 31 -1.01 13.33 -22.84
CA THR A 31 -1.73 14.58 -22.57
C THR A 31 -1.80 14.91 -21.10
N THR A 32 -1.69 13.90 -20.24
CA THR A 32 -1.67 14.06 -18.80
C THR A 32 -0.26 13.88 -18.25
N ALA A 33 0.08 14.64 -17.22
CA ALA A 33 1.27 14.44 -16.41
C ALA A 33 0.85 14.16 -14.97
N TYR A 34 1.61 13.29 -14.30
CA TYR A 34 1.43 12.89 -12.92
C TYR A 34 2.67 13.22 -12.11
N ALA A 35 2.49 13.66 -10.87
CA ALA A 35 3.58 13.77 -9.92
C ALA A 35 3.12 13.37 -8.50
N ALA A 36 4.00 12.69 -7.77
CA ALA A 36 3.79 12.30 -6.39
C ALA A 36 5.02 12.60 -5.52
N VAL A 37 4.79 13.15 -4.33
CA VAL A 37 5.78 13.19 -3.25
C VAL A 37 5.39 12.16 -2.21
N VAL A 38 6.28 11.21 -1.96
CA VAL A 38 6.03 10.06 -1.11
C VAL A 38 6.97 10.06 0.09
N ALA A 39 6.41 10.06 1.28
CA ALA A 39 7.15 9.87 2.52
C ALA A 39 7.17 8.39 2.89
N ARG A 40 8.36 7.84 3.19
CA ARG A 40 8.49 6.49 3.79
C ARG A 40 8.06 6.52 5.26
N PHE A 41 6.77 6.81 5.46
CA PHE A 41 6.10 6.92 6.74
C PHE A 41 4.67 6.46 6.62
N GLY A 42 4.32 5.38 7.31
CA GLY A 42 2.98 4.80 7.27
C GLY A 42 2.45 4.41 8.65
N SER A 43 1.33 3.69 8.67
CA SER A 43 0.64 3.34 9.91
C SER A 43 1.44 2.42 10.85
N VAL A 44 2.44 1.69 10.32
CA VAL A 44 3.32 0.81 11.12
C VAL A 44 4.45 1.55 11.82
N ASP A 45 4.74 2.81 11.46
CA ASP A 45 5.83 3.61 12.02
C ASP A 45 5.42 4.27 13.34
N ARG A 46 5.09 3.47 14.34
CA ARG A 46 4.51 3.91 15.62
C ARG A 46 5.53 4.16 16.73
N SER A 47 6.77 3.77 16.51
CA SER A 47 7.86 3.98 17.48
C SER A 47 9.17 4.16 16.71
N PHE A 48 9.79 5.31 16.87
CA PHE A 48 10.95 5.71 16.09
C PHE A 48 11.84 6.69 16.86
N ARG A 49 13.08 6.84 16.39
CA ARG A 49 14.02 7.87 16.80
C ARG A 49 14.95 8.23 15.63
N THR A 50 15.65 9.33 15.74
CA THR A 50 16.79 9.64 14.87
C THR A 50 18.07 9.05 15.47
N GLU A 51 19.13 8.96 14.69
CA GLU A 51 20.41 8.35 15.12
C GLU A 51 21.09 9.09 16.28
N ASP A 52 20.84 10.40 16.42
CA ASP A 52 21.33 11.26 17.49
C ASP A 52 20.50 11.20 18.78
N GLU A 53 19.42 10.43 18.81
CA GLU A 53 18.56 10.24 19.97
C GLU A 53 18.76 8.87 20.61
N THR A 54 18.61 8.79 21.92
CA THR A 54 18.70 7.53 22.68
C THR A 54 17.34 6.88 22.88
N GLU A 55 16.28 7.70 23.06
CA GLU A 55 14.95 7.25 23.39
C GLU A 55 14.03 7.19 22.15
N PHE A 56 13.21 6.15 22.09
CA PHE A 56 12.18 6.05 21.05
C PHE A 56 10.97 6.93 21.36
N THR A 57 10.53 7.69 20.38
CA THR A 57 9.24 8.39 20.40
C THR A 57 8.15 7.42 19.96
N ALA A 58 7.16 7.19 20.82
CA ALA A 58 5.97 6.43 20.46
C ALA A 58 4.80 7.36 20.09
N VAL A 59 4.10 7.05 19.00
CA VAL A 59 2.96 7.84 18.51
C VAL A 59 1.68 7.00 18.47
N PRO A 60 0.49 7.64 18.64
CA PRO A 60 -0.79 6.95 18.56
C PRO A 60 -1.05 6.31 17.18
N ALA A 61 -1.87 5.26 17.13
CA ALA A 61 -2.40 4.75 15.85
C ALA A 61 -3.20 5.85 15.13
N GLY A 62 -3.07 5.90 13.80
CA GLY A 62 -3.71 6.92 12.97
C GLY A 62 -2.86 8.17 12.78
N THR A 63 -1.64 8.27 13.34
CA THR A 63 -0.83 9.49 13.24
C THR A 63 -0.38 9.78 11.81
N ALA A 64 0.00 8.77 11.03
CA ALA A 64 0.42 8.97 9.64
C ALA A 64 -0.74 9.50 8.78
N HIS A 65 -1.90 8.88 8.84
CA HIS A 65 -3.12 9.31 8.17
C HIS A 65 -3.59 10.70 8.63
N TYR A 66 -3.50 10.97 9.92
CA TYR A 66 -3.82 12.31 10.45
C TYR A 66 -2.88 13.38 9.90
N LEU A 67 -1.60 13.06 9.77
CA LEU A 67 -0.61 13.97 9.20
C LEU A 67 -0.88 14.22 7.72
N GLU A 68 -1.30 13.19 6.99
CA GLU A 68 -1.74 13.30 5.58
C GLU A 68 -2.80 14.39 5.43
N HIS A 69 -3.93 14.30 6.17
CA HIS A 69 -5.00 15.29 6.14
C HIS A 69 -4.49 16.70 6.47
N LYS A 70 -3.59 16.80 7.45
CA LYS A 70 -3.14 18.09 7.98
C LYS A 70 -2.18 18.84 7.06
N LEU A 71 -1.52 18.20 6.10
CA LEU A 71 -0.62 18.90 5.19
C LEU A 71 -1.34 19.72 4.12
N PHE A 72 -2.65 19.55 3.95
CA PHE A 72 -3.44 20.38 3.04
C PHE A 72 -3.82 21.74 3.63
N ASP A 73 -3.71 21.95 4.94
CA ASP A 73 -4.01 23.22 5.60
C ASP A 73 -2.89 24.24 5.40
N ASN A 74 -3.24 25.45 4.99
CA ASN A 74 -2.32 26.58 4.84
C ASN A 74 -2.41 27.60 6.00
N PRO A 75 -1.33 28.39 6.27
CA PRO A 75 -1.33 29.41 7.33
C PRO A 75 -2.37 30.51 7.16
N ASP A 76 -2.76 30.82 5.94
CA ASP A 76 -3.78 31.83 5.60
C ASP A 76 -5.21 31.33 5.75
N GLY A 77 -5.39 30.07 6.16
CA GLY A 77 -6.69 29.43 6.35
C GLY A 77 -7.29 28.87 5.07
N THR A 78 -6.57 28.90 3.94
CA THR A 78 -6.95 28.22 2.69
C THR A 78 -6.60 26.75 2.74
N ASP A 79 -7.17 26.01 1.80
CA ASP A 79 -6.86 24.59 1.55
C ASP A 79 -6.02 24.48 0.27
N SER A 80 -4.99 23.64 0.28
CA SER A 80 -4.15 23.42 -0.89
C SER A 80 -4.90 22.84 -2.10
N PHE A 81 -6.02 22.16 -1.90
CA PHE A 81 -6.90 21.70 -2.99
C PHE A 81 -7.40 22.86 -3.87
N ALA A 82 -7.69 24.03 -3.28
CA ALA A 82 -8.07 25.22 -4.04
C ALA A 82 -6.96 25.66 -4.99
N ALA A 83 -5.70 25.68 -4.51
CA ALA A 83 -4.55 26.05 -5.33
C ALA A 83 -4.32 25.08 -6.50
N PHE A 84 -4.49 23.78 -6.29
CA PHE A 84 -4.43 22.78 -7.37
C PHE A 84 -5.57 22.97 -8.37
N SER A 85 -6.78 23.19 -7.92
CA SER A 85 -7.95 23.44 -8.79
C SER A 85 -7.76 24.67 -9.69
N GLU A 86 -7.19 25.76 -9.17
CA GLU A 86 -6.87 26.96 -9.94
C GLU A 86 -5.83 26.69 -11.05
N LEU A 87 -4.95 25.72 -10.83
CA LEU A 87 -3.96 25.28 -11.82
C LEU A 87 -4.51 24.24 -12.82
N GLY A 88 -5.74 23.77 -12.64
CA GLY A 88 -6.32 22.70 -13.43
C GLY A 88 -5.73 21.33 -13.10
N ALA A 89 -5.25 21.15 -11.88
CA ALA A 89 -4.72 19.90 -11.39
C ALA A 89 -5.72 19.21 -10.44
N ASP A 90 -5.85 17.90 -10.57
CA ASP A 90 -6.60 17.03 -9.64
C ASP A 90 -5.62 16.42 -8.66
N ALA A 91 -5.73 16.82 -7.39
CA ALA A 91 -4.83 16.41 -6.33
C ALA A 91 -5.50 15.47 -5.34
N ASN A 92 -4.73 14.54 -4.79
CA ASN A 92 -5.18 13.61 -3.77
C ASN A 92 -4.00 13.16 -2.89
N ALA A 93 -4.30 12.40 -1.84
CA ALA A 93 -3.30 11.75 -1.01
C ALA A 93 -3.83 10.42 -0.46
N PHE A 94 -2.93 9.56 -0.03
CA PHE A 94 -3.29 8.34 0.68
C PHE A 94 -2.16 7.88 1.61
N THR A 95 -2.56 7.21 2.67
CA THR A 95 -1.65 6.56 3.62
C THR A 95 -1.85 5.05 3.59
N THR A 96 -0.74 4.33 3.53
CA THR A 96 -0.70 2.87 3.68
C THR A 96 -0.04 2.47 5.00
N ASP A 97 0.25 1.20 5.14
CA ASP A 97 1.03 0.70 6.28
C ASP A 97 2.47 1.24 6.30
N THR A 98 3.09 1.48 5.14
CA THR A 98 4.53 1.79 5.04
C THR A 98 4.85 3.15 4.46
N LEU A 99 3.90 3.82 3.78
CA LEU A 99 4.13 5.11 3.13
C LEU A 99 2.90 6.02 3.19
N THR A 100 3.13 7.32 2.98
CA THR A 100 2.11 8.33 2.69
C THR A 100 2.48 9.04 1.40
N ALA A 101 1.57 9.07 0.44
CA ALA A 101 1.76 9.70 -0.87
C ALA A 101 0.81 10.89 -1.04
N TYR A 102 1.34 11.98 -1.61
CA TYR A 102 0.61 13.17 -2.04
C TYR A 102 0.85 13.33 -3.52
N HIS A 103 -0.19 13.40 -4.32
CA HIS A 103 -0.05 13.37 -5.76
C HIS A 103 -1.03 14.31 -6.47
N PHE A 104 -0.74 14.61 -7.71
CA PHE A 104 -1.66 15.25 -8.62
C PHE A 104 -1.51 14.73 -10.05
N SER A 105 -2.61 14.84 -10.79
CA SER A 105 -2.64 14.69 -12.25
C SER A 105 -3.05 16.01 -12.89
N THR A 106 -2.45 16.37 -14.02
CA THR A 106 -2.79 17.61 -14.75
C THR A 106 -2.55 17.48 -16.24
N GLN A 107 -3.24 18.32 -17.02
CA GLN A 107 -3.00 18.52 -18.46
C GLN A 107 -2.27 19.84 -18.76
N SER A 108 -2.08 20.69 -17.76
CA SER A 108 -1.46 22.02 -17.92
C SER A 108 -0.84 22.48 -16.60
N ASN A 109 -0.01 23.54 -16.66
CA ASN A 109 0.58 24.17 -15.48
C ASN A 109 1.39 23.21 -14.57
N PHE A 110 1.95 22.13 -15.13
CA PHE A 110 2.65 21.08 -14.40
C PHE A 110 3.70 21.62 -13.43
N THR A 111 4.55 22.55 -13.91
CA THR A 111 5.65 23.14 -13.11
C THR A 111 5.12 23.88 -11.88
N ALA A 112 4.02 24.64 -12.03
CA ALA A 112 3.38 25.35 -10.93
C ALA A 112 2.71 24.39 -9.93
N ALA A 113 2.03 23.36 -10.42
CA ALA A 113 1.42 22.33 -9.60
C ALA A 113 2.49 21.53 -8.83
N LEU A 114 3.62 21.19 -9.45
CA LEU A 114 4.75 20.53 -8.79
C LEU A 114 5.36 21.39 -7.68
N GLU A 115 5.52 22.69 -7.92
CA GLU A 115 5.98 23.63 -6.89
C GLU A 115 5.00 23.68 -5.72
N THR A 116 3.70 23.73 -5.99
CA THR A 116 2.65 23.72 -4.99
C THR A 116 2.71 22.44 -4.16
N LEU A 117 2.83 21.27 -4.81
CA LEU A 117 2.94 19.96 -4.13
C LEU A 117 4.15 19.91 -3.19
N LEU A 118 5.33 20.30 -3.70
CA LEU A 118 6.55 20.28 -2.89
C LEU A 118 6.45 21.23 -1.69
N ARG A 119 5.91 22.44 -1.87
CA ARG A 119 5.73 23.41 -0.78
C ARG A 119 4.75 22.90 0.26
N MET A 120 3.61 22.37 -0.17
CA MET A 120 2.59 21.78 0.72
C MET A 120 3.20 20.68 1.59
N VAL A 121 3.91 19.73 1.00
CA VAL A 121 4.48 18.60 1.74
C VAL A 121 5.61 19.00 2.68
N LEU A 122 6.41 19.99 2.29
CA LEU A 122 7.62 20.40 3.03
C LEU A 122 7.38 21.52 4.05
N THR A 123 6.21 22.20 4.05
CA THR A 123 5.94 23.35 4.92
C THR A 123 4.74 23.08 5.84
N PRO A 124 4.93 22.37 6.95
CA PRO A 124 3.82 21.97 7.82
C PRO A 124 3.22 23.17 8.56
N TYR A 125 1.89 23.19 8.69
CA TYR A 125 1.17 24.15 9.50
C TYR A 125 0.12 23.47 10.37
N PHE A 126 0.43 23.32 11.66
CA PHE A 126 -0.46 22.65 12.62
C PHE A 126 -0.73 23.53 13.83
N THR A 127 -1.98 23.85 14.08
CA THR A 127 -2.42 24.58 15.28
C THR A 127 -3.36 23.71 16.11
N LYS A 128 -3.51 24.04 17.40
CA LYS A 128 -4.48 23.34 18.26
C LYS A 128 -5.90 23.40 17.70
N ALA A 129 -6.28 24.52 17.08
CA ALA A 129 -7.60 24.70 16.51
C ALA A 129 -7.81 23.84 15.28
N THR A 130 -6.86 23.85 14.32
CA THR A 130 -6.99 23.07 13.07
C THR A 130 -6.87 21.56 13.33
N VAL A 131 -5.98 21.13 14.22
CA VAL A 131 -5.90 19.73 14.66
C VAL A 131 -7.19 19.28 15.33
N LYS A 132 -7.83 20.11 16.20
CA LYS A 132 -9.10 19.75 16.80
C LYS A 132 -10.24 19.64 15.77
N LYS A 133 -10.27 20.54 14.77
CA LYS A 133 -11.25 20.48 13.67
C LYS A 133 -11.12 19.19 12.90
N GLU A 134 -9.90 18.85 12.46
CA GLU A 134 -9.60 17.66 11.65
C GLU A 134 -9.91 16.35 12.38
N ARG A 135 -9.70 16.33 13.71
CA ARG A 135 -10.10 15.17 14.53
C ARG A 135 -11.57 14.80 14.37
N GLY A 136 -12.46 15.81 14.22
CA GLY A 136 -13.88 15.57 13.97
C GLY A 136 -14.12 14.86 12.62
N ILE A 137 -13.46 15.33 11.57
CA ILE A 137 -13.57 14.78 10.21
C ILE A 137 -13.07 13.34 10.20
N ILE A 138 -11.87 13.08 10.70
CA ILE A 138 -11.29 11.72 10.76
C ILE A 138 -12.14 10.80 11.66
N ALA A 139 -12.73 11.32 12.74
CA ALA A 139 -13.63 10.51 13.58
C ALA A 139 -14.89 10.05 12.82
N GLU A 140 -15.45 10.90 11.96
CA GLU A 140 -16.58 10.50 11.09
C GLU A 140 -16.14 9.46 10.04
N GLU A 141 -14.95 9.62 9.46
CA GLU A 141 -14.39 8.62 8.54
C GLU A 141 -14.19 7.26 9.22
N ILE A 142 -13.63 7.26 10.44
CA ILE A 142 -13.49 6.03 11.24
C ILE A 142 -14.86 5.39 11.52
N ARG A 143 -15.90 6.18 11.81
CA ARG A 143 -17.26 5.66 12.03
C ARG A 143 -17.83 5.07 10.74
N ALA A 144 -17.74 5.79 9.62
CA ALA A 144 -18.16 5.28 8.31
C ALA A 144 -17.42 3.97 7.95
N GLY A 145 -16.12 3.88 8.26
CA GLY A 145 -15.35 2.63 8.10
C GLY A 145 -15.87 1.49 8.98
N LYS A 146 -16.28 1.78 10.21
CA LYS A 146 -16.87 0.77 11.13
C LYS A 146 -18.22 0.28 10.65
N ASP A 147 -19.00 1.11 9.97
CA ASP A 147 -20.32 0.76 9.45
C ASP A 147 -20.24 0.00 8.11
N SER A 148 -19.07 -0.03 7.47
CA SER A 148 -18.83 -0.81 6.26
C SER A 148 -18.51 -2.27 6.59
N PRO A 149 -19.33 -3.26 6.21
CA PRO A 149 -19.06 -4.67 6.48
C PRO A 149 -17.72 -5.15 5.90
N PHE A 150 -17.33 -4.65 4.73
CA PHE A 150 -16.06 -5.00 4.09
C PHE A 150 -14.86 -4.43 4.88
N ARG A 151 -14.84 -3.13 5.17
CA ARG A 151 -13.77 -2.53 5.98
C ARG A 151 -13.68 -3.17 7.36
N ARG A 152 -14.83 -3.46 7.95
CA ARG A 152 -14.90 -4.13 9.27
C ARG A 152 -14.32 -5.55 9.23
N GLY A 153 -14.66 -6.33 8.20
CA GLY A 153 -14.11 -7.66 7.99
C GLY A 153 -12.59 -7.67 7.86
N ALA A 154 -12.04 -6.74 7.07
CA ALA A 154 -10.60 -6.57 6.90
C ALA A 154 -9.90 -6.10 8.19
N SER A 155 -10.47 -5.11 8.91
CA SER A 155 -9.93 -4.65 10.21
C SER A 155 -9.93 -5.76 11.26
N ASN A 156 -10.98 -6.58 11.31
CA ASN A 156 -11.06 -7.74 12.20
C ASN A 156 -10.01 -8.79 11.83
N LEU A 157 -9.76 -8.99 10.53
CA LEU A 157 -8.74 -9.91 10.05
C LEU A 157 -7.35 -9.49 10.56
N GLY A 158 -6.94 -8.24 10.36
CA GLY A 158 -5.64 -7.73 10.81
C GLY A 158 -5.41 -7.99 12.31
N LYS A 159 -6.41 -7.64 13.14
CA LYS A 159 -6.37 -7.85 14.61
C LYS A 159 -6.31 -9.31 15.03
N ALA A 160 -6.84 -10.21 14.21
CA ALA A 160 -6.84 -11.64 14.48
C ALA A 160 -5.63 -12.36 13.87
N LEU A 161 -5.06 -11.82 12.80
CA LEU A 161 -3.88 -12.36 12.12
C LEU A 161 -2.59 -12.05 12.89
N TYR A 162 -2.40 -10.78 13.29
CA TYR A 162 -1.15 -10.31 13.90
C TYR A 162 -1.22 -10.18 15.42
N HIS A 163 -0.11 -10.55 16.10
CA HIS A 163 0.03 -10.43 17.55
C HIS A 163 0.48 -9.03 17.96
N VAL A 164 1.55 -8.54 17.35
CA VAL A 164 2.22 -7.28 17.72
C VAL A 164 2.46 -6.34 16.55
N CYS A 165 2.54 -6.84 15.30
CA CYS A 165 2.74 -6.01 14.12
C CYS A 165 1.69 -4.89 14.06
N PRO A 166 2.09 -3.60 13.92
CA PRO A 166 1.15 -2.48 13.89
C PRO A 166 0.14 -2.51 12.74
N SER A 167 0.42 -3.22 11.64
CA SER A 167 -0.51 -3.48 10.53
C SER A 167 -1.81 -4.20 10.96
N ARG A 168 -1.86 -4.69 12.20
CA ARG A 168 -3.10 -5.19 12.82
C ARG A 168 -4.17 -4.13 13.08
N ASP A 169 -3.76 -2.88 13.18
CA ASP A 169 -4.65 -1.76 13.46
C ASP A 169 -5.00 -1.04 12.14
N ASP A 170 -6.18 -0.44 12.09
CA ASP A 170 -6.61 0.36 10.95
C ASP A 170 -5.67 1.55 10.72
N VAL A 171 -5.40 1.87 9.47
CA VAL A 171 -4.52 3.00 9.07
C VAL A 171 -5.01 4.32 9.67
N ALA A 172 -6.32 4.56 9.68
CA ALA A 172 -6.93 5.73 10.30
C ALA A 172 -6.91 5.69 11.84
N GLY A 173 -6.54 4.56 12.44
CA GLY A 173 -6.54 4.36 13.88
C GLY A 173 -7.93 4.15 14.46
N THR A 174 -8.16 4.72 15.63
CA THR A 174 -9.44 4.69 16.35
C THR A 174 -9.76 6.07 16.92
N GLU A 175 -11.03 6.39 17.18
CA GLU A 175 -11.43 7.63 17.84
C GLU A 175 -10.63 7.87 19.14
N ARG A 176 -10.34 6.80 19.91
CA ARG A 176 -9.54 6.85 21.13
C ARG A 176 -8.07 7.17 20.87
N SER A 177 -7.48 6.64 19.80
CA SER A 177 -6.08 6.89 19.47
C SER A 177 -5.87 8.29 18.88
N ILE A 178 -6.72 8.71 17.93
CA ILE A 178 -6.62 10.02 17.30
C ILE A 178 -6.91 11.17 18.28
N ALA A 179 -7.69 10.92 19.36
CA ALA A 179 -7.91 11.91 20.42
C ALA A 179 -6.62 12.32 21.16
N LYS A 180 -5.56 11.49 21.09
CA LYS A 180 -4.27 11.75 21.72
C LYS A 180 -3.29 12.48 20.80
N ILE A 181 -3.64 12.65 19.52
CA ILE A 181 -2.78 13.33 18.55
C ILE A 181 -2.82 14.83 18.80
N THR A 182 -1.65 15.45 18.90
CA THR A 182 -1.46 16.87 19.14
C THR A 182 -0.61 17.51 18.03
N PRO A 183 -0.60 18.85 17.90
CA PRO A 183 0.31 19.51 16.97
C PRO A 183 1.78 19.12 17.16
N GLU A 184 2.23 18.97 18.40
CA GLU A 184 3.61 18.62 18.74
C GLU A 184 3.98 17.23 18.20
N ILE A 185 3.07 16.25 18.29
CA ILE A 185 3.26 14.89 17.71
C ILE A 185 3.35 14.99 16.18
N LEU A 186 2.47 15.75 15.55
CA LEU A 186 2.47 15.93 14.10
C LEU A 186 3.74 16.63 13.61
N TYR A 187 4.16 17.73 14.26
CA TYR A 187 5.43 18.39 13.96
C TYR A 187 6.62 17.46 14.18
N ARG A 188 6.60 16.65 15.22
CA ARG A 188 7.66 15.64 15.47
C ARG A 188 7.74 14.61 14.34
N CYS A 189 6.61 14.06 13.92
CA CYS A 189 6.56 13.09 12.79
C CYS A 189 7.03 13.76 11.50
N HIS A 190 6.55 14.98 11.22
CA HIS A 190 6.98 15.70 10.03
C HIS A 190 8.49 15.95 10.02
N ALA A 191 9.04 16.47 11.11
CA ALA A 191 10.48 16.75 11.22
C ALA A 191 11.37 15.51 11.00
N VAL A 192 10.88 14.31 11.37
CA VAL A 192 11.63 13.06 11.23
C VAL A 192 11.42 12.43 9.86
N PHE A 193 10.18 12.28 9.42
CA PHE A 193 9.87 11.49 8.24
C PHE A 193 9.77 12.29 6.94
N TYR A 194 9.56 13.60 7.00
CA TYR A 194 9.44 14.47 5.82
C TYR A 194 10.74 15.21 5.50
N GLN A 195 11.87 14.75 6.04
CA GLN A 195 13.18 15.19 5.58
C GLN A 195 13.43 14.68 4.16
N PRO A 196 14.05 15.48 3.26
CA PRO A 196 14.19 15.14 1.84
C PRO A 196 14.79 13.75 1.58
N SER A 197 15.73 13.29 2.40
CA SER A 197 16.37 11.98 2.26
C SER A 197 15.43 10.78 2.54
N ASN A 198 14.27 11.01 3.14
CA ASN A 198 13.24 10.00 3.36
C ASN A 198 12.06 10.14 2.38
N LEU A 199 12.15 11.09 1.44
CA LEU A 199 11.13 11.35 0.43
C LEU A 199 11.55 10.82 -0.95
N ILE A 200 10.54 10.45 -1.73
CA ILE A 200 10.66 10.15 -3.15
C ILE A 200 9.77 11.16 -3.89
N LEU A 201 10.31 11.80 -4.92
CA LEU A 201 9.52 12.51 -5.94
C LEU A 201 9.42 11.61 -7.16
N SER A 202 8.23 11.21 -7.53
CA SER A 202 7.92 10.44 -8.73
C SER A 202 7.18 11.32 -9.73
N VAL A 203 7.63 11.32 -10.98
CA VAL A 203 7.05 12.14 -12.06
C VAL A 203 6.92 11.31 -13.32
N CYS A 204 5.76 11.36 -13.97
CA CYS A 204 5.54 10.80 -15.29
C CYS A 204 4.76 11.78 -16.19
N GLY A 205 5.22 12.01 -17.41
CA GLY A 205 4.54 12.89 -18.37
C GLY A 205 5.48 13.48 -19.41
N ASP A 206 4.97 14.39 -20.22
CA ASP A 206 5.77 15.12 -21.21
C ASP A 206 6.58 16.24 -20.54
N VAL A 207 7.57 15.84 -19.78
CA VAL A 207 8.43 16.69 -18.96
C VAL A 207 9.90 16.28 -19.12
N THR A 208 10.80 17.21 -18.90
CA THR A 208 12.24 16.94 -18.92
C THR A 208 12.81 16.85 -17.51
N PRO A 209 13.90 16.10 -17.30
CA PRO A 209 14.59 16.07 -16.01
C PRO A 209 15.03 17.43 -15.50
N ASP A 210 15.49 18.31 -16.41
CA ASP A 210 15.98 19.65 -16.04
C ASP A 210 14.86 20.55 -15.53
N GLU A 211 13.65 20.48 -16.11
CA GLU A 211 12.47 21.21 -15.63
C GLU A 211 12.08 20.77 -14.21
N VAL A 212 12.03 19.47 -13.97
CA VAL A 212 11.69 18.93 -12.65
C VAL A 212 12.73 19.31 -11.60
N VAL A 213 14.03 19.15 -11.93
CA VAL A 213 15.13 19.48 -11.01
C VAL A 213 15.16 20.98 -10.71
N ALA A 214 14.87 21.86 -11.69
CA ALA A 214 14.82 23.30 -11.46
C ALA A 214 13.74 23.69 -10.44
N VAL A 215 12.58 23.03 -10.45
CA VAL A 215 11.54 23.25 -9.41
C VAL A 215 12.01 22.77 -8.05
N VAL A 216 12.63 21.59 -7.99
CA VAL A 216 13.18 21.04 -6.73
C VAL A 216 14.28 21.95 -6.18
N ASP A 217 15.21 22.44 -6.99
CA ASP A 217 16.27 23.38 -6.59
C ASP A 217 15.70 24.69 -6.01
N LYS A 218 14.61 25.20 -6.62
CA LYS A 218 13.91 26.40 -6.17
C LYS A 218 13.30 26.21 -4.78
N VAL A 219 12.60 25.10 -4.57
CA VAL A 219 11.88 24.82 -3.32
C VAL A 219 12.85 24.37 -2.22
N LEU A 220 13.82 23.51 -2.54
CA LEU A 220 14.83 22.99 -1.63
C LEU A 220 16.15 23.76 -1.70
N SER A 221 16.07 25.12 -1.84
CA SER A 221 17.26 25.98 -1.80
C SER A 221 18.02 25.89 -0.47
N THR A 222 17.30 25.61 0.61
CA THR A 222 17.82 25.31 1.96
C THR A 222 17.14 24.07 2.51
N PHE A 223 17.87 23.21 3.16
CA PHE A 223 17.34 21.98 3.79
C PHE A 223 18.24 21.56 4.96
N PRO A 224 17.67 20.90 5.99
CA PRO A 224 18.46 20.37 7.10
C PRO A 224 19.34 19.20 6.64
N ALA A 225 20.43 18.96 7.35
CA ALA A 225 21.23 17.76 7.15
C ALA A 225 20.36 16.51 7.42
N PRO A 226 20.42 15.48 6.56
CA PRO A 226 19.64 14.26 6.73
C PRO A 226 20.08 13.53 8.00
N LYS A 227 19.08 12.98 8.72
CA LYS A 227 19.30 12.12 9.87
C LYS A 227 18.79 10.72 9.59
N LYS A 228 19.57 9.70 9.98
CA LYS A 228 19.13 8.32 9.84
C LYS A 228 17.95 8.07 10.80
N ILE A 229 16.86 7.53 10.23
CA ILE A 229 15.67 7.14 10.97
C ILE A 229 15.84 5.71 11.46
N ILE A 230 15.63 5.48 12.75
CA ILE A 230 15.67 4.16 13.38
C ILE A 230 14.27 3.86 13.87
N ARG A 231 13.65 2.83 13.31
CA ARG A 231 12.35 2.32 13.70
C ARG A 231 12.50 1.26 14.78
N ALA A 232 11.64 1.29 15.80
CA ALA A 232 11.69 0.27 16.83
C ALA A 232 11.37 -1.12 16.23
N PRO A 233 12.22 -2.12 16.46
CA PRO A 233 11.97 -3.47 15.99
C PRO A 233 10.81 -4.10 16.78
N PHE A 234 10.11 -5.03 16.15
CA PHE A 234 9.16 -5.93 16.79
C PHE A 234 9.37 -7.36 16.29
N VAL A 235 9.05 -8.32 17.12
CA VAL A 235 9.11 -9.74 16.74
C VAL A 235 7.69 -10.27 16.65
N GLU A 236 7.25 -10.54 15.44
CA GLU A 236 5.92 -11.07 15.16
C GLU A 236 5.95 -12.60 15.14
N PRO A 237 5.14 -13.29 15.97
CA PRO A 237 5.03 -14.75 15.92
C PRO A 237 4.58 -15.24 14.53
N PRO A 238 5.09 -16.38 14.04
CA PRO A 238 4.72 -16.89 12.71
C PRO A 238 3.28 -17.37 12.62
N THR A 239 2.64 -17.69 13.76
CA THR A 239 1.26 -18.17 13.81
C THR A 239 0.24 -17.02 13.81
N ALA A 240 -0.98 -17.29 13.38
CA ALA A 240 -2.08 -16.34 13.55
C ALA A 240 -2.45 -16.23 15.04
N LYS A 241 -2.76 -15.01 15.49
CA LYS A 241 -3.18 -14.74 16.89
C LYS A 241 -4.49 -15.40 17.23
N LYS A 242 -5.42 -15.45 16.28
CA LYS A 242 -6.71 -16.14 16.39
C LYS A 242 -7.01 -16.89 15.12
N ARG A 243 -7.58 -18.08 15.24
CA ARG A 243 -8.01 -18.88 14.08
C ARG A 243 -9.26 -18.33 13.39
N ARG A 244 -10.12 -17.66 14.16
CA ARG A 244 -11.39 -17.14 13.66
C ARG A 244 -11.84 -15.93 14.48
N VAL A 245 -12.45 -14.99 13.79
CA VAL A 245 -13.23 -13.87 14.35
C VAL A 245 -14.54 -13.78 13.58
N THR A 246 -15.62 -13.48 14.29
CA THR A 246 -16.97 -13.38 13.66
C THR A 246 -17.69 -12.19 14.28
N GLU A 247 -18.33 -11.39 13.42
CA GLU A 247 -19.15 -10.25 13.82
C GLU A 247 -20.43 -10.25 12.99
N ARG A 248 -21.53 -9.67 13.52
CA ARG A 248 -22.79 -9.50 12.80
C ARG A 248 -22.96 -8.03 12.42
N MET A 249 -23.37 -7.79 11.18
CA MET A 249 -23.58 -6.45 10.64
C MET A 249 -24.69 -6.46 9.60
N ALA A 250 -25.15 -5.29 9.20
CA ALA A 250 -26.08 -5.12 8.08
C ALA A 250 -25.37 -5.51 6.76
N ALA A 251 -25.44 -6.78 6.40
CA ALA A 251 -24.90 -7.37 5.18
C ALA A 251 -25.96 -8.29 4.55
N ALA A 252 -26.00 -8.33 3.22
CA ALA A 252 -26.96 -9.18 2.50
C ALA A 252 -26.56 -10.67 2.56
N LYS A 253 -25.26 -10.94 2.54
CA LYS A 253 -24.66 -12.29 2.58
C LYS A 253 -23.46 -12.31 3.54
N PRO A 254 -23.05 -13.47 4.01
CA PRO A 254 -21.79 -13.60 4.74
C PRO A 254 -20.60 -13.13 3.90
N ILE A 255 -19.72 -12.30 4.49
CA ILE A 255 -18.47 -11.86 3.90
C ILE A 255 -17.35 -12.55 4.66
N CYS A 256 -16.48 -13.24 3.96
CA CYS A 256 -15.39 -14.03 4.51
C CYS A 256 -14.03 -13.56 4.01
N TYR A 257 -13.06 -13.48 4.91
CA TYR A 257 -11.64 -13.21 4.63
C TYR A 257 -10.82 -14.34 5.24
N LEU A 258 -10.23 -15.17 4.41
CA LEU A 258 -9.28 -16.18 4.85
C LEU A 258 -7.87 -15.71 4.49
N ALA A 259 -7.11 -15.28 5.49
CA ALA A 259 -5.72 -14.91 5.29
C ALA A 259 -4.76 -15.92 5.88
N THR A 260 -3.61 -16.03 5.25
CA THR A 260 -2.48 -16.82 5.72
C THR A 260 -1.26 -15.92 5.83
N LYS A 261 -0.69 -15.82 7.02
CA LYS A 261 0.51 -15.04 7.29
C LYS A 261 1.72 -15.68 6.60
N ASP A 262 2.53 -14.87 5.95
CA ASP A 262 3.86 -15.25 5.48
C ASP A 262 4.91 -14.69 6.46
N PRO A 263 5.58 -15.54 7.25
CA PRO A 263 6.60 -15.09 8.18
C PRO A 263 7.99 -14.91 7.54
N VAL A 264 8.15 -15.24 6.26
CA VAL A 264 9.42 -15.14 5.55
C VAL A 264 9.50 -13.76 4.89
N LEU A 265 10.33 -12.91 5.45
CA LEU A 265 10.55 -11.53 5.00
C LEU A 265 12.04 -11.40 4.64
N PRO A 266 12.44 -11.59 3.38
CA PRO A 266 13.84 -11.48 2.98
C PRO A 266 14.38 -10.07 3.22
N ASP A 267 15.61 -9.97 3.72
CA ASP A 267 16.29 -8.68 3.93
C ASP A 267 16.67 -8.02 2.59
N ASP A 268 17.06 -8.82 1.59
CA ASP A 268 17.38 -8.32 0.25
C ASP A 268 16.12 -7.90 -0.51
N PRO A 269 16.07 -6.67 -1.06
CA PRO A 269 14.92 -6.18 -1.82
C PRO A 269 14.56 -7.03 -3.04
N THR A 270 15.55 -7.56 -3.76
CA THR A 270 15.32 -8.39 -4.95
C THR A 270 14.72 -9.74 -4.57
N ASP A 271 15.16 -10.33 -3.47
CA ASP A 271 14.59 -11.57 -2.96
C ASP A 271 13.14 -11.38 -2.47
N ARG A 272 12.83 -10.22 -1.86
CA ARG A 272 11.45 -9.86 -1.51
C ARG A 272 10.58 -9.72 -2.76
N LEU A 273 11.06 -8.97 -3.77
CA LEU A 273 10.36 -8.80 -5.03
C LEU A 273 10.13 -10.14 -5.74
N ARG A 274 11.12 -11.05 -5.72
CA ARG A 274 10.97 -12.41 -6.24
C ARG A 274 9.90 -13.19 -5.48
N ARG A 275 9.90 -13.12 -4.15
CA ARG A 275 8.90 -13.81 -3.33
C ARG A 275 7.50 -13.27 -3.60
N ASP A 276 7.35 -11.95 -3.74
CA ASP A 276 6.10 -11.30 -4.12
C ASP A 276 5.61 -11.79 -5.49
N ALA A 277 6.48 -11.80 -6.50
CA ALA A 277 6.15 -12.29 -7.85
C ALA A 277 5.69 -13.75 -7.84
N VAL A 278 6.37 -14.62 -7.09
CA VAL A 278 5.97 -16.03 -6.93
C VAL A 278 4.63 -16.16 -6.24
N ALA A 279 4.41 -15.37 -5.15
CA ALA A 279 3.18 -15.43 -4.37
C ALA A 279 1.98 -14.87 -5.15
N THR A 280 2.18 -13.78 -5.89
CA THR A 280 1.16 -13.17 -6.75
C THR A 280 0.78 -14.13 -7.88
N LEU A 281 1.76 -14.73 -8.56
CA LEU A 281 1.50 -15.70 -9.61
C LEU A 281 0.81 -16.98 -9.08
N LEU A 282 1.22 -17.47 -7.92
CA LEU A 282 0.54 -18.57 -7.23
C LEU A 282 -0.91 -18.22 -6.91
N SER A 283 -1.13 -17.04 -6.35
CA SER A 283 -2.48 -16.55 -6.00
C SER A 283 -3.37 -16.44 -7.24
N GLU A 284 -2.86 -15.86 -8.33
CA GLU A 284 -3.56 -15.74 -9.61
C GLU A 284 -3.90 -17.11 -10.22
N ALA A 285 -2.94 -18.03 -10.22
CA ALA A 285 -3.16 -19.39 -10.76
C ALA A 285 -4.22 -20.19 -10.00
N LEU A 286 -4.30 -20.00 -8.66
CA LEU A 286 -5.21 -20.77 -7.81
C LEU A 286 -6.57 -20.10 -7.63
N PHE A 287 -6.61 -18.77 -7.53
CA PHE A 287 -7.76 -18.06 -7.01
C PHE A 287 -8.32 -16.96 -7.92
N SER A 288 -7.74 -16.71 -9.09
CA SER A 288 -8.33 -15.74 -10.03
C SER A 288 -9.75 -16.12 -10.44
N THR A 289 -10.49 -15.16 -10.97
CA THR A 289 -11.84 -15.39 -11.47
C THR A 289 -11.90 -16.37 -12.64
N SER A 290 -10.77 -16.63 -13.29
CA SER A 290 -10.60 -17.67 -14.32
C SER A 290 -10.13 -19.02 -13.79
N SER A 291 -9.88 -19.14 -12.48
CA SER A 291 -9.41 -20.36 -11.84
C SER A 291 -10.50 -21.41 -11.72
N SER A 292 -10.10 -22.68 -11.69
CA SER A 292 -11.03 -23.78 -11.45
C SER A 292 -11.70 -23.72 -10.08
N PHE A 293 -11.05 -23.07 -9.09
CA PHE A 293 -11.66 -22.81 -7.79
C PHE A 293 -12.83 -21.87 -7.93
N PHE A 294 -12.60 -20.65 -8.42
CA PHE A 294 -13.66 -19.64 -8.50
C PHE A 294 -14.79 -20.09 -9.42
N THR A 295 -14.48 -20.55 -10.64
CA THR A 295 -15.48 -21.00 -11.62
C THR A 295 -16.44 -22.01 -11.00
N LYS A 296 -15.90 -23.06 -10.36
CA LYS A 296 -16.72 -24.06 -9.70
C LYS A 296 -17.59 -23.50 -8.59
N GLN A 297 -17.02 -22.65 -7.71
CA GLN A 297 -17.77 -22.08 -6.58
C GLN A 297 -18.84 -21.11 -7.05
N PHE A 298 -18.59 -20.37 -8.13
CA PHE A 298 -19.54 -19.45 -8.74
C PHE A 298 -20.69 -20.16 -9.44
N GLU A 299 -20.40 -21.21 -10.24
CA GLU A 299 -21.40 -22.04 -10.92
C GLU A 299 -22.31 -22.77 -9.92
N GLU A 300 -21.78 -23.19 -8.77
CA GLU A 300 -22.57 -23.78 -7.67
C GLU A 300 -23.39 -22.72 -6.91
N GLY A 301 -23.30 -21.42 -7.24
CA GLY A 301 -23.94 -20.33 -6.51
C GLY A 301 -23.40 -20.10 -5.09
N PHE A 302 -22.22 -20.66 -4.79
CA PHE A 302 -21.60 -20.54 -3.48
C PHE A 302 -20.88 -19.21 -3.30
N LEU A 303 -20.11 -18.75 -4.29
CA LEU A 303 -19.48 -17.42 -4.34
C LEU A 303 -20.26 -16.48 -5.25
N THR A 304 -20.12 -15.18 -5.01
CA THR A 304 -20.65 -14.12 -5.90
C THR A 304 -19.50 -13.46 -6.68
N THR A 305 -19.83 -12.46 -7.49
CA THR A 305 -18.82 -11.62 -8.17
C THR A 305 -18.07 -10.70 -7.20
N VAL A 306 -18.55 -10.53 -5.97
CA VAL A 306 -17.85 -9.83 -4.89
C VAL A 306 -16.83 -10.80 -4.29
N TYR A 307 -15.69 -10.88 -4.94
CA TYR A 307 -14.62 -11.82 -4.64
C TYR A 307 -13.28 -11.22 -5.03
N SER A 308 -12.27 -11.45 -4.21
CA SER A 308 -10.90 -11.07 -4.52
C SER A 308 -9.89 -11.98 -3.82
N HIS A 309 -8.67 -11.95 -4.31
CA HIS A 309 -7.51 -12.59 -3.70
C HIS A 309 -6.31 -11.69 -3.91
N SER A 310 -5.35 -11.74 -3.00
CA SER A 310 -4.09 -11.00 -3.14
C SER A 310 -3.01 -11.57 -2.23
N TYR A 311 -1.78 -11.27 -2.59
CA TYR A 311 -0.65 -11.32 -1.69
C TYR A 311 -0.19 -9.89 -1.43
N SER A 312 0.22 -9.60 -0.20
CA SER A 312 0.79 -8.32 0.19
C SER A 312 2.03 -8.59 1.03
N GLY A 313 3.18 -8.13 0.58
CA GLY A 313 4.46 -8.30 1.25
C GLY A 313 5.22 -6.99 1.35
N THR A 314 5.87 -6.78 2.50
CA THR A 314 6.78 -5.67 2.80
C THR A 314 7.99 -6.21 3.54
N ASP A 315 8.94 -5.35 3.89
CA ASP A 315 10.05 -5.70 4.78
C ASP A 315 9.62 -5.98 6.23
N ARG A 316 8.34 -5.78 6.57
CA ARG A 316 7.83 -5.84 7.94
C ARG A 316 6.75 -6.87 8.18
N PHE A 317 5.96 -7.16 7.19
CA PHE A 317 4.87 -8.14 7.24
C PHE A 317 4.52 -8.63 5.85
N ALA A 318 3.97 -9.84 5.78
CA ALA A 318 3.40 -10.35 4.56
C ALA A 318 2.25 -11.32 4.84
N PHE A 319 1.27 -11.38 3.96
CA PHE A 319 0.17 -12.32 4.02
C PHE A 319 -0.50 -12.51 2.66
N HIS A 320 -1.10 -13.66 2.49
CA HIS A 320 -2.03 -13.96 1.39
C HIS A 320 -3.46 -13.91 1.91
N VAL A 321 -4.40 -13.43 1.11
CA VAL A 321 -5.82 -13.40 1.46
C VAL A 321 -6.69 -13.84 0.29
N VAL A 322 -7.72 -14.62 0.59
CA VAL A 322 -8.88 -14.86 -0.29
C VAL A 322 -10.11 -14.34 0.42
N CYS A 323 -10.87 -13.48 -0.22
CA CYS A 323 -12.07 -12.92 0.38
C CYS A 323 -13.24 -12.86 -0.60
N GLY A 324 -14.46 -12.85 -0.07
CA GLY A 324 -15.65 -12.69 -0.87
C GLY A 324 -16.94 -12.92 -0.11
N GLU A 325 -18.04 -12.58 -0.78
CA GLU A 325 -19.39 -12.96 -0.35
C GLU A 325 -19.65 -14.42 -0.69
N CYS A 326 -20.24 -15.15 0.26
CA CYS A 326 -20.54 -16.57 0.08
C CYS A 326 -21.92 -16.95 0.62
N ALA A 327 -22.40 -18.12 0.22
CA ALA A 327 -23.68 -18.65 0.67
C ALA A 327 -23.62 -19.13 2.14
N ASP A 328 -22.47 -19.68 2.58
CA ASP A 328 -22.26 -20.21 3.93
C ASP A 328 -20.84 -19.97 4.42
N ALA A 329 -20.71 -19.15 5.46
CA ALA A 329 -19.42 -18.81 6.06
C ALA A 329 -18.71 -20.01 6.76
N LYS A 330 -19.43 -21.07 7.12
CA LYS A 330 -18.81 -22.29 7.69
C LYS A 330 -18.08 -23.09 6.61
N GLU A 331 -18.65 -23.10 5.41
CA GLU A 331 -18.13 -23.81 4.26
C GLU A 331 -16.96 -23.08 3.57
N PHE A 332 -16.89 -21.72 3.66
CA PHE A 332 -15.90 -20.93 2.93
C PHE A 332 -14.47 -21.43 3.18
N SER A 333 -14.04 -21.42 4.43
CA SER A 333 -12.69 -21.87 4.79
C SER A 333 -12.45 -23.33 4.42
N ARG A 334 -13.44 -24.20 4.61
CA ARG A 334 -13.34 -25.63 4.27
C ARG A 334 -13.13 -25.83 2.77
N ARG A 335 -13.87 -25.09 1.92
CA ARG A 335 -13.75 -25.17 0.46
C ARG A 335 -12.38 -24.68 -0.03
N VAL A 336 -11.89 -23.56 0.51
CA VAL A 336 -10.55 -23.04 0.19
C VAL A 336 -9.48 -24.07 0.59
N TRP A 337 -9.51 -24.58 1.84
CA TRP A 337 -8.53 -25.56 2.31
C TRP A 337 -8.59 -26.87 1.54
N ASN A 338 -9.76 -27.39 1.26
CA ASN A 338 -9.91 -28.62 0.46
C ASN A 338 -9.29 -28.44 -0.94
N TYR A 339 -9.45 -27.26 -1.54
CA TYR A 339 -8.85 -26.95 -2.82
C TYR A 339 -7.31 -26.85 -2.71
N VAL A 340 -6.80 -26.12 -1.73
CA VAL A 340 -5.35 -26.00 -1.48
C VAL A 340 -4.72 -27.40 -1.28
N GLU A 341 -5.31 -28.22 -0.41
CA GLU A 341 -4.81 -29.58 -0.15
C GLU A 341 -4.92 -30.51 -1.37
N LYS A 342 -5.94 -30.30 -2.21
CA LYS A 342 -6.01 -30.98 -3.52
C LYS A 342 -4.83 -30.58 -4.38
N ILE A 343 -4.54 -29.28 -4.55
CA ILE A 343 -3.44 -28.81 -5.39
C ILE A 343 -2.07 -29.24 -4.85
N LYS A 344 -1.89 -29.28 -3.52
CA LYS A 344 -0.65 -29.82 -2.93
C LYS A 344 -0.40 -31.28 -3.31
N ARG A 345 -1.45 -32.11 -3.44
CA ARG A 345 -1.33 -33.52 -3.83
C ARG A 345 -1.22 -33.73 -5.34
N GLU A 346 -2.03 -33.01 -6.11
CA GLU A 346 -2.16 -33.22 -7.56
C GLU A 346 -1.19 -32.37 -8.38
N GLY A 347 -0.62 -31.31 -7.77
CA GLY A 347 0.19 -30.29 -8.44
C GLY A 347 -0.64 -29.15 -8.99
N ILE A 348 0.05 -28.06 -9.33
CA ILE A 348 -0.54 -26.89 -10.00
C ILE A 348 -0.73 -27.26 -11.48
N ASP A 349 -1.92 -27.01 -12.03
CA ASP A 349 -2.19 -27.21 -13.44
C ASP A 349 -1.28 -26.30 -14.30
N PRO A 350 -0.43 -26.86 -15.19
CA PRO A 350 0.44 -26.06 -16.05
C PRO A 350 -0.31 -25.05 -16.93
N ALA A 351 -1.52 -25.37 -17.38
CA ALA A 351 -2.30 -24.47 -18.20
C ALA A 351 -2.84 -23.28 -17.36
N ALA A 352 -3.24 -23.51 -16.10
CA ALA A 352 -3.63 -22.45 -15.18
C ALA A 352 -2.44 -21.54 -14.83
N PHE A 353 -1.28 -22.11 -14.56
CA PHE A 353 -0.04 -21.37 -14.30
C PHE A 353 0.33 -20.46 -15.48
N GLU A 354 0.37 -21.00 -16.72
CA GLU A 354 0.72 -20.22 -17.89
C GLU A 354 -0.32 -19.13 -18.21
N ARG A 355 -1.60 -19.38 -17.97
CA ARG A 355 -2.65 -18.36 -18.09
C ARG A 355 -2.45 -17.23 -17.09
N ALA A 356 -2.24 -17.55 -15.82
CA ALA A 356 -1.98 -16.58 -14.76
C ALA A 356 -0.75 -15.72 -15.08
N ARG A 357 0.35 -16.35 -15.50
CA ARG A 357 1.58 -15.65 -15.87
C ARG A 357 1.36 -14.66 -17.02
N ARG A 358 0.63 -15.07 -18.06
CA ARG A 358 0.31 -14.17 -19.19
C ARG A 358 -0.58 -13.00 -18.77
N CYS A 359 -1.56 -13.23 -17.88
CA CYS A 359 -2.40 -12.16 -17.35
C CYS A 359 -1.55 -11.13 -16.60
N LEU A 360 -0.73 -11.56 -15.65
CA LEU A 360 0.12 -10.65 -14.87
C LEU A 360 1.14 -9.90 -15.74
N ILE A 361 1.78 -10.56 -16.69
CA ILE A 361 2.66 -9.92 -17.66
C ILE A 361 1.91 -8.88 -18.49
N SER A 362 0.68 -9.20 -18.93
CA SER A 362 -0.15 -8.27 -19.71
C SER A 362 -0.57 -7.07 -18.87
N ASP A 363 -0.91 -7.27 -17.61
CA ASP A 363 -1.30 -6.19 -16.68
C ASP A 363 -0.11 -5.27 -16.40
N GLU A 364 1.07 -5.84 -16.14
CA GLU A 364 2.30 -5.07 -15.98
C GLU A 364 2.65 -4.24 -17.22
N ILE A 365 2.55 -4.82 -18.42
CA ILE A 365 2.81 -4.07 -19.67
C ILE A 365 1.78 -2.95 -19.87
N ARG A 366 0.50 -3.20 -19.57
CA ARG A 366 -0.57 -2.20 -19.72
C ARG A 366 -0.45 -1.04 -18.73
N SER A 367 0.17 -1.24 -17.56
CA SER A 367 0.41 -0.15 -16.61
C SER A 367 1.26 0.98 -17.22
N PHE A 368 2.04 0.67 -18.26
CA PHE A 368 2.80 1.69 -19.01
C PHE A 368 1.95 2.56 -19.94
N ASP A 369 0.65 2.34 -20.06
CA ASP A 369 -0.27 3.17 -20.83
C ASP A 369 -0.92 4.30 -20.00
N SER A 370 -0.59 4.43 -18.72
CA SER A 370 -1.09 5.45 -17.82
C SER A 370 0.06 6.18 -17.12
N THR A 371 0.06 7.52 -17.16
CA THR A 371 1.05 8.33 -16.42
C THR A 371 0.93 8.16 -14.91
N GLU A 372 -0.28 7.95 -14.41
CA GLU A 372 -0.57 7.72 -13.01
C GLU A 372 -0.03 6.34 -12.56
N GLU A 373 -0.37 5.25 -13.27
CA GLU A 373 0.13 3.91 -12.95
C GLU A 373 1.66 3.83 -13.03
N ILE A 374 2.29 4.45 -14.06
CA ILE A 374 3.74 4.54 -14.14
C ILE A 374 4.32 5.29 -12.94
N GLY A 375 3.75 6.45 -12.63
CA GLY A 375 4.21 7.28 -11.51
C GLY A 375 4.07 6.58 -10.17
N GLU A 376 2.97 5.84 -9.96
CA GLU A 376 2.76 5.04 -8.75
C GLU A 376 3.72 3.86 -8.67
N ASN A 377 3.88 3.09 -9.74
CA ASN A 377 4.81 1.97 -9.77
C ASN A 377 6.26 2.42 -9.55
N LEU A 378 6.68 3.58 -10.09
CA LEU A 378 8.01 4.15 -9.85
C LEU A 378 8.30 4.31 -8.35
N PHE A 379 7.41 4.93 -7.59
CA PHE A 379 7.66 5.13 -6.16
C PHE A 379 7.40 3.85 -5.34
N LEU A 380 6.46 3.00 -5.71
CA LEU A 380 6.19 1.75 -5.00
C LEU A 380 7.43 0.85 -5.05
N TYR A 381 7.97 0.58 -6.23
CA TYR A 381 9.18 -0.22 -6.38
C TYR A 381 10.40 0.44 -5.70
N ALA A 382 10.56 1.77 -5.85
CA ALA A 382 11.66 2.47 -5.19
C ALA A 382 11.55 2.48 -3.66
N THR A 383 10.34 2.46 -3.10
CA THR A 383 10.12 2.34 -1.65
C THR A 383 10.59 1.00 -1.14
N GLU A 384 10.39 -0.07 -1.90
CA GLU A 384 10.87 -1.41 -1.60
C GLU A 384 12.38 -1.62 -1.94
N GLY A 385 13.03 -0.62 -2.55
CA GLY A 385 14.47 -0.66 -2.85
C GLY A 385 14.81 -1.33 -4.18
N VAL A 386 13.86 -1.44 -5.11
CA VAL A 386 14.02 -2.04 -6.44
C VAL A 386 13.66 -1.04 -7.54
N GLY A 387 14.01 -1.36 -8.79
CA GLY A 387 13.72 -0.52 -9.95
C GLY A 387 12.40 -0.89 -10.62
N LEU A 388 11.80 0.08 -11.33
CA LEU A 388 10.55 -0.13 -12.09
C LEU A 388 10.63 -1.28 -13.09
N PHE A 389 11.79 -1.52 -13.71
CA PHE A 389 11.97 -2.55 -14.73
C PHE A 389 12.42 -3.91 -14.19
N ASP A 390 12.51 -4.06 -12.85
CA ASP A 390 13.01 -5.32 -12.24
C ASP A 390 11.91 -6.39 -12.13
N TYR A 391 10.64 -5.97 -11.99
CA TYR A 391 9.54 -6.89 -11.73
C TYR A 391 9.20 -7.80 -12.92
N LEU A 392 9.10 -7.24 -14.13
CA LEU A 392 8.71 -7.99 -15.31
C LEU A 392 9.66 -9.17 -15.63
N PRO A 393 11.00 -8.99 -15.65
CA PRO A 393 11.93 -10.11 -15.82
C PRO A 393 11.85 -11.16 -14.70
N LEU A 394 11.62 -10.71 -13.45
CA LEU A 394 11.42 -11.63 -12.33
C LEU A 394 10.16 -12.47 -12.52
N LEU A 395 9.04 -11.86 -12.84
CA LEU A 395 7.77 -12.54 -13.10
C LEU A 395 7.90 -13.59 -14.24
N GLU A 396 8.64 -13.26 -15.30
CA GLU A 396 8.92 -14.18 -16.40
C GLU A 396 9.80 -15.37 -16.00
N SER A 397 10.70 -15.15 -15.04
CA SER A 397 11.62 -16.19 -14.55
C SER A 397 10.97 -17.14 -13.55
N VAL A 398 9.80 -16.81 -12.99
CA VAL A 398 9.09 -17.66 -12.03
C VAL A 398 8.69 -18.98 -12.67
N THR A 399 9.00 -20.06 -12.01
CA THR A 399 8.67 -21.42 -12.45
C THR A 399 7.48 -22.00 -11.67
N ILE A 400 6.83 -23.00 -12.23
CA ILE A 400 5.76 -23.74 -11.53
C ILE A 400 6.28 -24.43 -10.27
N GLU A 401 7.58 -24.76 -10.22
CA GLU A 401 8.23 -25.37 -9.07
C GLU A 401 8.41 -24.35 -7.93
N ASP A 402 8.77 -23.09 -8.26
CA ASP A 402 8.80 -22.01 -7.26
C ASP A 402 7.42 -21.82 -6.61
N CYS A 403 6.36 -21.82 -7.42
CA CYS A 403 4.98 -21.74 -6.92
C CYS A 403 4.60 -22.98 -6.08
N ARG A 404 5.03 -24.18 -6.46
CA ARG A 404 4.78 -25.42 -5.70
C ARG A 404 5.48 -25.39 -4.33
N GLN A 405 6.71 -24.93 -4.31
CA GLN A 405 7.46 -24.77 -3.06
C GLN A 405 6.75 -23.76 -2.14
N LEU A 406 6.41 -22.59 -2.65
CA LEU A 406 5.73 -21.55 -1.86
C LEU A 406 4.34 -22.01 -1.39
N LEU A 407 3.59 -22.76 -2.21
CA LEU A 407 2.29 -23.33 -1.81
C LEU A 407 2.40 -24.16 -0.53
N ASN A 408 3.45 -24.98 -0.44
CA ASN A 408 3.68 -25.81 0.74
C ASN A 408 4.17 -25.03 1.96
N GLU A 409 4.98 -23.99 1.74
CA GLU A 409 5.51 -23.15 2.79
C GLU A 409 4.46 -22.19 3.36
N LEU A 410 3.67 -21.55 2.49
CA LEU A 410 2.76 -20.48 2.84
C LEU A 410 1.47 -21.01 3.47
N PHE A 411 0.79 -21.93 2.78
CA PHE A 411 -0.54 -22.37 3.19
C PHE A 411 -0.48 -23.40 4.33
N LEU A 412 -0.30 -22.89 5.54
CA LEU A 412 -0.30 -23.67 6.78
C LEU A 412 -1.45 -23.23 7.68
N PRO A 413 -2.28 -24.18 8.17
CA PRO A 413 -3.46 -23.82 8.99
C PRO A 413 -3.13 -22.98 10.23
N GLU A 414 -2.00 -23.23 10.91
CA GLU A 414 -1.59 -22.50 12.11
C GLU A 414 -1.22 -21.02 11.84
N ARG A 415 -0.92 -20.67 10.60
CA ARG A 415 -0.65 -19.30 10.16
C ARG A 415 -1.88 -18.55 9.68
N SER A 416 -3.03 -19.22 9.63
CA SER A 416 -4.23 -18.71 8.97
C SER A 416 -5.29 -18.24 9.96
N CYS A 417 -6.01 -17.21 9.54
CA CYS A 417 -7.16 -16.65 10.24
C CYS A 417 -8.34 -16.46 9.27
N LEU A 418 -9.54 -16.81 9.76
CA LEU A 418 -10.80 -16.53 9.08
C LEU A 418 -11.53 -15.39 9.80
N SER A 419 -11.69 -14.24 9.11
CA SER A 419 -12.61 -13.18 9.54
C SER A 419 -13.94 -13.33 8.83
N VAL A 420 -15.03 -13.22 9.56
CA VAL A 420 -16.39 -13.42 9.05
C VAL A 420 -17.30 -12.28 9.50
N ILE A 421 -17.93 -11.64 8.55
CA ILE A 421 -19.09 -10.80 8.78
C ILE A 421 -20.34 -11.62 8.43
N LEU A 422 -21.21 -11.80 9.39
CA LEU A 422 -22.51 -12.45 9.18
C LEU A 422 -23.61 -11.41 9.05
N PRO A 423 -24.65 -11.65 8.23
CA PRO A 423 -25.87 -10.87 8.27
C PRO A 423 -26.44 -10.78 9.69
N GLU A 424 -27.04 -9.65 10.03
CA GLU A 424 -27.91 -9.58 11.20
C GLU A 424 -29.02 -10.62 11.10
N ALA A 425 -29.46 -11.16 12.24
CA ALA A 425 -30.62 -12.05 12.22
C ALA A 425 -31.83 -11.28 11.70
N ALA A 426 -32.58 -11.84 10.76
CA ALA A 426 -33.89 -11.29 10.44
C ALA A 426 -34.73 -11.25 11.73
N GLU A 427 -35.22 -10.06 12.09
CA GLU A 427 -36.16 -9.89 13.21
C GLU A 427 -37.47 -10.67 12.98
#